data_0cb891c40a9b4099b4c60764451ee4d2
#
_entry.id   0cb891c40a9b4099b4c60764451ee4d2
#
_cell.length_a   1.000
_cell.length_b   1.000
_cell.length_c   1.000
_cell.angle_alpha   90.00
_cell.angle_beta   90.00
_cell.angle_gamma   90.00
#
_symmetry.space_group_name_H-M   'P 1'
#
loop_
_entity.id
_entity.type
_entity.pdbx_description
1 polymer ?
#
loop_
_entity_poly.entity_id
_entity_poly.type
_entity_poly.pdbx_seq_one_letter_code
_entity_poly.pdbx_strand_id
1 'polypeptide(L)'
;MGNKKQKILIVRLSAMGDVIFTIPLANTLKSGGYEVHWIVSEKGYSLVKDNPCVDKVILAPIEKWNKSKNPLKNIVEYISIIKQLRAEKYDIALDTQLIFKSLCWMIFCGAKRRIVAKNYREFAILGGNEVIPTTRIGHEPHAVKSYLKYAEYLGLNTDKIKVTLPEVNSEVKLKVDRMLSGTDKTKPLVIAAPATTWVTKHWNKDNWRELLKQISGRYNIILSGTSKDSELIEYISDGSMINLTGQTNLEELQELLNRADLVISMDSGTTHLAWAVQKPKIVSIFCSTPESLYAPINNSNEKKYISVSAKEYCSPCHKKRCPKGTLNCTKLLPVDSVYNAIKTLLK
;
A
#
# COMPACT_ATOMS: atom_id res chain seq x y z
N MET A 1 -8.74 -27.93 -28.86
CA MET A 1 -9.60 -27.47 -27.76
C MET A 1 -8.73 -26.58 -26.88
N GLY A 2 -8.95 -25.26 -26.89
CA GLY A 2 -8.18 -24.34 -26.03
C GLY A 2 -8.44 -24.68 -24.56
N ASN A 3 -7.37 -24.95 -23.80
CA ASN A 3 -7.47 -25.19 -22.37
C ASN A 3 -8.15 -23.98 -21.70
N LYS A 4 -9.34 -24.18 -21.15
CA LYS A 4 -10.06 -23.12 -20.42
C LYS A 4 -9.18 -22.67 -19.26
N LYS A 5 -8.86 -21.37 -19.23
CA LYS A 5 -8.05 -20.80 -18.11
C LYS A 5 -8.78 -21.04 -16.78
N GLN A 6 -8.05 -21.47 -15.77
CA GLN A 6 -8.60 -21.54 -14.41
C GLN A 6 -8.82 -20.14 -13.86
N LYS A 7 -9.99 -19.93 -13.23
CA LYS A 7 -10.37 -18.66 -12.62
C LYS A 7 -9.95 -18.61 -11.16
N ILE A 8 -9.20 -17.57 -10.80
CA ILE A 8 -8.79 -17.30 -9.42
C ILE A 8 -9.45 -16.03 -8.90
N LEU A 9 -10.03 -16.11 -7.70
CA LEU A 9 -10.49 -14.96 -6.94
C LEU A 9 -9.46 -14.60 -5.87
N ILE A 10 -8.91 -13.39 -5.90
CA ILE A 10 -8.14 -12.81 -4.79
C ILE A 10 -9.12 -12.09 -3.86
N VAL A 11 -9.10 -12.42 -2.58
CA VAL A 11 -9.88 -11.76 -1.52
C VAL A 11 -8.94 -10.86 -0.71
N ARG A 12 -8.89 -9.55 -1.06
CA ARG A 12 -8.18 -8.49 -0.34
C ARG A 12 -8.98 -7.21 -0.42
N LEU A 13 -9.63 -6.84 0.68
CA LEU A 13 -10.52 -5.67 0.73
C LEU A 13 -9.74 -4.38 1.04
N SER A 14 -8.79 -4.44 1.96
CA SER A 14 -8.02 -3.31 2.53
C SER A 14 -6.81 -3.83 3.32
N ALA A 15 -5.88 -3.01 3.89
CA ALA A 15 -5.75 -1.59 3.66
C ALA A 15 -5.05 -1.30 2.32
N MET A 16 -4.92 0.00 1.94
CA MET A 16 -4.27 0.40 0.68
C MET A 16 -2.88 -0.22 0.49
N GLY A 17 -2.02 -0.16 1.51
CA GLY A 17 -0.68 -0.76 1.45
C GLY A 17 -0.70 -2.26 1.21
N ASP A 18 -1.62 -2.98 1.88
CA ASP A 18 -1.75 -4.44 1.68
C ASP A 18 -2.30 -4.79 0.29
N VAL A 19 -3.20 -3.95 -0.27
CA VAL A 19 -3.66 -4.11 -1.66
C VAL A 19 -2.46 -3.99 -2.59
N ILE A 20 -1.63 -2.95 -2.41
CA ILE A 20 -0.40 -2.75 -3.20
C ILE A 20 0.54 -3.96 -3.07
N PHE A 21 0.80 -4.45 -1.86
CA PHE A 21 1.65 -5.61 -1.62
C PHE A 21 1.09 -6.93 -2.19
N THR A 22 -0.21 -6.97 -2.50
CA THR A 22 -0.84 -8.14 -3.13
C THR A 22 -0.77 -8.06 -4.67
N ILE A 23 -0.48 -6.91 -5.29
CA ILE A 23 -0.35 -6.76 -6.74
C ILE A 23 0.71 -7.72 -7.35
N PRO A 24 1.90 -7.93 -6.74
CA PRO A 24 2.86 -8.92 -7.22
C PRO A 24 2.29 -10.34 -7.33
N LEU A 25 1.43 -10.75 -6.38
CA LEU A 25 0.73 -12.02 -6.47
C LEU A 25 -0.18 -12.06 -7.71
N ALA A 26 -0.99 -11.02 -7.95
CA ALA A 26 -1.85 -10.95 -9.12
C ALA A 26 -1.04 -11.00 -10.43
N ASN A 27 0.10 -10.28 -10.51
CA ASN A 27 1.01 -10.36 -11.65
C ASN A 27 1.54 -11.78 -11.89
N THR A 28 1.96 -12.48 -10.82
CA THR A 28 2.50 -13.84 -10.91
C THR A 28 1.41 -14.82 -11.37
N LEU A 29 0.19 -14.72 -10.81
CA LEU A 29 -0.94 -15.54 -11.24
C LEU A 29 -1.31 -15.30 -12.70
N LYS A 30 -1.37 -14.03 -13.12
CA LYS A 30 -1.66 -13.67 -14.52
C LYS A 30 -0.61 -14.21 -15.47
N SER A 31 0.67 -14.09 -15.12
CA SER A 31 1.79 -14.64 -15.90
C SER A 31 1.77 -16.18 -15.93
N GLY A 32 1.25 -16.82 -14.88
CA GLY A 32 1.02 -18.27 -14.80
C GLY A 32 -0.18 -18.77 -15.58
N GLY A 33 -0.86 -17.90 -16.34
CA GLY A 33 -1.95 -18.28 -17.24
C GLY A 33 -3.35 -18.30 -16.61
N TYR A 34 -3.50 -17.85 -15.38
CA TYR A 34 -4.80 -17.75 -14.70
C TYR A 34 -5.63 -16.56 -15.19
N GLU A 35 -6.96 -16.69 -15.13
CA GLU A 35 -7.90 -15.58 -15.18
C GLU A 35 -8.07 -15.03 -13.76
N VAL A 36 -7.56 -13.82 -13.51
CA VAL A 36 -7.45 -13.25 -12.17
C VAL A 36 -8.60 -12.27 -11.91
N HIS A 37 -9.44 -12.59 -10.94
CA HIS A 37 -10.47 -11.69 -10.41
C HIS A 37 -10.09 -11.24 -9.01
N TRP A 38 -10.55 -10.05 -8.60
CA TRP A 38 -10.19 -9.49 -7.31
C TRP A 38 -11.40 -8.82 -6.65
N ILE A 39 -11.73 -9.20 -5.41
CA ILE A 39 -12.70 -8.47 -4.60
C ILE A 39 -11.99 -7.50 -3.66
N VAL A 40 -12.35 -6.23 -3.73
CA VAL A 40 -11.68 -5.11 -3.04
C VAL A 40 -12.71 -4.10 -2.53
N SER A 41 -12.38 -3.33 -1.46
CA SER A 41 -13.20 -2.20 -1.01
C SER A 41 -12.87 -0.90 -1.78
N GLU A 42 -13.67 0.14 -1.51
CA GLU A 42 -13.55 1.45 -2.19
C GLU A 42 -12.12 2.02 -2.10
N LYS A 43 -11.43 1.83 -0.96
CA LYS A 43 -10.08 2.38 -0.73
C LYS A 43 -8.98 1.79 -1.60
N GLY A 44 -9.18 0.55 -2.05
CA GLY A 44 -8.22 -0.12 -2.92
C GLY A 44 -8.66 -0.21 -4.37
N TYR A 45 -9.89 0.24 -4.68
CA TYR A 45 -10.53 -0.01 -5.97
C TYR A 45 -9.74 0.56 -7.15
N SER A 46 -9.30 1.82 -7.08
CA SER A 46 -8.56 2.45 -8.17
C SER A 46 -7.16 1.86 -8.41
N LEU A 47 -6.59 1.13 -7.44
CA LEU A 47 -5.31 0.43 -7.62
C LEU A 47 -5.43 -0.84 -8.45
N VAL A 48 -6.62 -1.43 -8.51
CA VAL A 48 -6.87 -2.72 -9.17
C VAL A 48 -7.86 -2.61 -10.34
N LYS A 49 -8.69 -1.56 -10.37
CA LYS A 49 -9.54 -1.26 -11.52
C LYS A 49 -8.66 -0.97 -12.73
N ASP A 50 -8.99 -1.56 -13.86
CA ASP A 50 -8.24 -1.42 -15.13
C ASP A 50 -6.75 -1.82 -15.01
N ASN A 51 -6.39 -2.59 -13.97
CA ASN A 51 -5.03 -3.07 -13.79
C ASN A 51 -4.77 -4.24 -14.75
N PRO A 52 -3.70 -4.20 -15.57
CA PRO A 52 -3.42 -5.25 -16.56
C PRO A 52 -3.27 -6.67 -16.01
N CYS A 53 -2.97 -6.80 -14.70
CA CYS A 53 -2.86 -8.12 -14.07
C CYS A 53 -4.17 -8.64 -13.46
N VAL A 54 -5.29 -7.90 -13.60
CA VAL A 54 -6.60 -8.26 -13.06
C VAL A 54 -7.64 -8.24 -14.18
N ASP A 55 -8.27 -9.39 -14.44
CA ASP A 55 -9.28 -9.51 -15.51
C ASP A 55 -10.64 -8.95 -15.09
N LYS A 56 -10.99 -9.06 -13.81
CA LYS A 56 -12.24 -8.53 -13.27
C LYS A 56 -12.10 -8.08 -11.84
N VAL A 57 -12.58 -6.87 -11.57
CA VAL A 57 -12.65 -6.32 -10.20
C VAL A 57 -14.08 -6.33 -9.70
N ILE A 58 -14.28 -6.83 -8.50
CA ILE A 58 -15.56 -6.84 -7.79
C ILE A 58 -15.45 -5.85 -6.61
N LEU A 59 -16.26 -4.81 -6.65
CA LEU A 59 -16.32 -3.83 -5.58
C LEU A 59 -17.17 -4.34 -4.43
N ALA A 60 -16.58 -4.45 -3.24
CA ALA A 60 -17.30 -4.63 -1.98
C ALA A 60 -17.41 -3.26 -1.28
N PRO A 61 -18.58 -2.62 -1.22
CA PRO A 61 -18.72 -1.24 -0.76
C PRO A 61 -18.75 -1.15 0.79
N ILE A 62 -17.65 -1.57 1.41
CA ILE A 62 -17.50 -1.71 2.87
C ILE A 62 -17.60 -0.35 3.57
N GLU A 63 -16.97 0.70 3.01
CA GLU A 63 -17.00 2.05 3.58
C GLU A 63 -18.42 2.65 3.52
N LYS A 64 -19.15 2.41 2.43
CA LYS A 64 -20.57 2.78 2.28
C LYS A 64 -21.42 2.06 3.31
N TRP A 65 -21.22 0.75 3.49
CA TRP A 65 -21.99 -0.03 4.47
C TRP A 65 -21.74 0.40 5.91
N ASN A 66 -20.48 0.74 6.25
CA ASN A 66 -20.14 1.25 7.59
C ASN A 66 -20.80 2.61 7.92
N LYS A 67 -21.13 3.40 6.91
CA LYS A 67 -21.82 4.69 7.04
C LYS A 67 -23.35 4.59 6.91
N SER A 68 -23.84 3.47 6.39
CA SER A 68 -25.25 3.26 6.11
C SER A 68 -26.05 3.09 7.42
N LYS A 69 -27.19 3.78 7.51
CA LYS A 69 -28.18 3.58 8.57
C LYS A 69 -29.20 2.49 8.23
N ASN A 70 -29.10 1.87 7.05
CA ASN A 70 -30.04 0.84 6.58
C ASN A 70 -29.34 -0.52 6.41
N PRO A 71 -29.33 -1.38 7.45
CA PRO A 71 -28.66 -2.67 7.40
C PRO A 71 -29.32 -3.64 6.40
N LEU A 72 -30.63 -3.56 6.18
CA LEU A 72 -31.33 -4.44 5.22
C LEU A 72 -30.85 -4.18 3.79
N LYS A 73 -30.67 -2.91 3.41
CA LYS A 73 -30.09 -2.56 2.10
C LYS A 73 -28.69 -3.13 1.92
N ASN A 74 -27.86 -3.05 2.97
CA ASN A 74 -26.50 -3.60 2.94
C ASN A 74 -26.51 -5.11 2.75
N ILE A 75 -27.45 -5.83 3.39
CA ILE A 75 -27.61 -7.28 3.24
C ILE A 75 -28.01 -7.63 1.80
N VAL A 76 -28.94 -6.89 1.21
CA VAL A 76 -29.37 -7.12 -0.19
C VAL A 76 -28.20 -6.91 -1.16
N GLU A 77 -27.44 -5.83 -0.99
CA GLU A 77 -26.24 -5.57 -1.79
C GLU A 77 -25.18 -6.67 -1.59
N TYR A 78 -24.95 -7.12 -0.36
CA TYR A 78 -24.05 -8.23 -0.05
C TYR A 78 -24.47 -9.51 -0.77
N ILE A 79 -25.74 -9.90 -0.70
CA ILE A 79 -26.28 -11.09 -1.38
C ILE A 79 -26.13 -10.95 -2.90
N SER A 80 -26.34 -9.76 -3.45
CA SER A 80 -26.17 -9.50 -4.89
C SER A 80 -24.71 -9.76 -5.32
N ILE A 81 -23.73 -9.28 -4.54
CA ILE A 81 -22.31 -9.52 -4.82
C ILE A 81 -21.99 -11.02 -4.70
N ILE A 82 -22.52 -11.72 -3.69
CA ILE A 82 -22.35 -13.17 -3.58
C ILE A 82 -22.89 -13.91 -4.80
N LYS A 83 -24.08 -13.53 -5.29
CA LYS A 83 -24.64 -14.11 -6.52
C LYS A 83 -23.73 -13.88 -7.72
N GLN A 84 -23.17 -12.65 -7.85
CA GLN A 84 -22.20 -12.32 -8.88
C GLN A 84 -20.93 -13.19 -8.78
N LEU A 85 -20.37 -13.35 -7.57
CA LEU A 85 -19.19 -14.19 -7.34
C LEU A 85 -19.47 -15.66 -7.73
N ARG A 86 -20.60 -16.21 -7.31
CA ARG A 86 -20.97 -17.61 -7.62
C ARG A 86 -21.20 -17.87 -9.10
N ALA A 87 -21.73 -16.87 -9.83
CA ALA A 87 -21.94 -16.98 -11.28
C ALA A 87 -20.62 -17.12 -12.06
N GLU A 88 -19.50 -16.64 -11.51
CA GLU A 88 -18.17 -16.76 -12.12
C GLU A 88 -17.61 -18.18 -12.09
N LYS A 89 -18.07 -19.05 -11.18
CA LYS A 89 -17.62 -20.44 -11.03
C LYS A 89 -16.12 -20.57 -10.85
N TYR A 90 -15.59 -19.92 -9.81
CA TYR A 90 -14.17 -19.94 -9.49
C TYR A 90 -13.62 -21.33 -9.24
N ASP A 91 -12.47 -21.63 -9.83
CA ASP A 91 -11.71 -22.84 -9.51
C ASP A 91 -10.98 -22.68 -8.18
N ILE A 92 -10.42 -21.48 -7.93
CA ILE A 92 -9.59 -21.18 -6.75
C ILE A 92 -10.01 -19.83 -6.17
N ALA A 93 -10.05 -19.73 -4.84
CA ALA A 93 -10.12 -18.46 -4.10
C ALA A 93 -8.95 -18.38 -3.11
N LEU A 94 -8.30 -17.21 -3.04
CA LEU A 94 -7.14 -16.94 -2.18
C LEU A 94 -7.52 -15.88 -1.14
N ASP A 95 -7.52 -16.24 0.15
CA ASP A 95 -7.68 -15.25 1.22
C ASP A 95 -6.32 -14.66 1.61
N THR A 96 -6.00 -13.50 1.10
CA THR A 96 -4.80 -12.77 1.47
C THR A 96 -5.03 -11.76 2.60
N GLN A 97 -6.27 -11.63 3.09
CA GLN A 97 -6.62 -10.72 4.19
C GLN A 97 -6.64 -11.41 5.55
N LEU A 98 -7.11 -12.66 5.61
CA LEU A 98 -7.05 -13.53 6.78
C LEU A 98 -7.73 -12.97 8.05
N ILE A 99 -8.91 -12.34 7.89
CA ILE A 99 -9.74 -11.82 8.98
C ILE A 99 -11.20 -12.22 8.76
N PHE A 100 -12.06 -12.03 9.77
CA PHE A 100 -13.50 -12.38 9.70
C PHE A 100 -14.22 -11.78 8.47
N LYS A 101 -13.88 -10.55 8.07
CA LYS A 101 -14.49 -9.90 6.89
C LYS A 101 -14.19 -10.65 5.59
N SER A 102 -12.99 -11.24 5.45
CA SER A 102 -12.65 -12.04 4.27
C SER A 102 -13.26 -13.44 4.31
N LEU A 103 -13.41 -14.02 5.51
CA LEU A 103 -14.03 -15.32 5.73
C LEU A 103 -15.39 -15.45 5.02
N CYS A 104 -16.26 -14.45 5.17
CA CYS A 104 -17.59 -14.49 4.55
C CYS A 104 -17.52 -14.57 3.02
N TRP A 105 -16.62 -13.80 2.40
CA TRP A 105 -16.41 -13.87 0.94
C TRP A 105 -15.87 -15.22 0.50
N MET A 106 -14.93 -15.78 1.27
CA MET A 106 -14.35 -17.11 1.01
C MET A 106 -15.39 -18.22 1.06
N ILE A 107 -16.25 -18.23 2.08
CA ILE A 107 -17.28 -19.27 2.25
C ILE A 107 -18.30 -19.19 1.09
N PHE A 108 -18.73 -17.99 0.74
CA PHE A 108 -19.87 -17.80 -0.15
C PHE A 108 -19.53 -17.61 -1.62
N CYS A 109 -18.25 -17.41 -2.00
CA CYS A 109 -17.85 -17.22 -3.41
C CYS A 109 -18.10 -18.45 -4.30
N GLY A 110 -18.24 -19.64 -3.72
CA GLY A 110 -18.50 -20.87 -4.48
C GLY A 110 -17.26 -21.49 -5.12
N ALA A 111 -16.05 -21.06 -4.75
CA ALA A 111 -14.81 -21.63 -5.28
C ALA A 111 -14.60 -23.09 -4.79
N LYS A 112 -14.09 -23.95 -5.68
CA LYS A 112 -13.80 -25.36 -5.39
C LYS A 112 -12.65 -25.49 -4.37
N ARG A 113 -11.55 -24.78 -4.63
CA ARG A 113 -10.38 -24.69 -3.76
C ARG A 113 -10.37 -23.32 -3.08
N ARG A 114 -10.39 -23.30 -1.78
CA ARG A 114 -10.33 -22.07 -0.98
C ARG A 114 -9.09 -22.12 -0.12
N ILE A 115 -8.07 -21.35 -0.52
CA ILE A 115 -6.73 -21.40 0.06
C ILE A 115 -6.58 -20.26 1.06
N VAL A 116 -6.22 -20.59 2.30
CA VAL A 116 -5.92 -19.66 3.38
C VAL A 116 -4.51 -19.89 3.91
N ALA A 117 -3.92 -18.90 4.56
CA ALA A 117 -2.61 -19.04 5.19
C ALA A 117 -2.73 -19.37 6.69
N LYS A 118 -1.77 -20.09 7.24
CA LYS A 118 -1.76 -20.51 8.65
C LYS A 118 -1.70 -19.34 9.65
N ASN A 119 -1.21 -18.17 9.23
CA ASN A 119 -1.12 -16.96 10.05
C ASN A 119 -2.42 -16.13 10.10
N TYR A 120 -3.57 -16.80 10.02
CA TYR A 120 -4.91 -16.20 10.08
C TYR A 120 -5.21 -15.50 11.40
N ARG A 121 -6.22 -14.61 11.36
CA ARG A 121 -6.86 -13.97 12.53
C ARG A 121 -8.37 -14.20 12.47
N GLU A 122 -9.05 -13.96 13.59
CA GLU A 122 -10.52 -13.86 13.63
C GLU A 122 -11.23 -15.05 12.96
N PHE A 123 -10.76 -16.28 13.16
CA PHE A 123 -11.35 -17.50 12.59
C PHE A 123 -11.32 -17.59 11.06
N ALA A 124 -10.55 -16.77 10.36
CA ALA A 124 -10.52 -16.77 8.90
C ALA A 124 -10.16 -18.13 8.27
N ILE A 125 -9.50 -19.01 9.00
CA ILE A 125 -9.19 -20.38 8.55
C ILE A 125 -10.45 -21.17 8.15
N LEU A 126 -11.60 -20.89 8.76
CA LEU A 126 -12.86 -21.59 8.46
C LEU A 126 -13.37 -21.27 7.03
N GLY A 127 -12.85 -20.22 6.40
CA GLY A 127 -13.14 -19.90 5.00
C GLY A 127 -12.44 -20.79 3.99
N GLY A 128 -11.34 -21.45 4.42
CA GLY A 128 -10.51 -22.30 3.56
C GLY A 128 -10.87 -23.79 3.65
N ASN A 129 -10.57 -24.52 2.60
CA ASN A 129 -10.49 -25.99 2.61
C ASN A 129 -9.05 -26.47 2.32
N GLU A 130 -8.15 -25.52 2.03
CA GLU A 130 -6.70 -25.75 1.92
C GLU A 130 -5.97 -24.68 2.75
N VAL A 131 -4.92 -25.09 3.47
CA VAL A 131 -4.13 -24.22 4.35
C VAL A 131 -2.67 -24.27 3.92
N ILE A 132 -2.12 -23.13 3.49
CA ILE A 132 -0.69 -23.06 3.18
C ILE A 132 0.11 -22.81 4.48
N PRO A 133 1.28 -23.47 4.61
CA PRO A 133 2.18 -23.20 5.71
C PRO A 133 2.81 -21.81 5.52
N THR A 134 2.66 -20.95 6.53
CA THR A 134 3.31 -19.65 6.56
C THR A 134 4.07 -19.49 7.87
N THR A 135 5.06 -18.62 7.89
CA THR A 135 5.74 -18.23 9.11
C THR A 135 4.77 -17.51 10.05
N ARG A 136 5.05 -17.59 11.36
CA ARG A 136 4.27 -16.88 12.36
C ARG A 136 4.25 -15.37 12.07
N ILE A 137 3.13 -14.70 12.31
CA ILE A 137 3.00 -13.23 12.18
C ILE A 137 4.17 -12.54 12.91
N GLY A 138 4.86 -11.65 12.21
CA GLY A 138 6.03 -10.93 12.71
C GLY A 138 7.38 -11.65 12.46
N HIS A 139 7.37 -12.84 11.89
CA HIS A 139 8.55 -13.58 11.45
C HIS A 139 8.57 -13.81 9.93
N GLU A 140 7.65 -13.20 9.20
CA GLU A 140 7.68 -13.21 7.74
C GLU A 140 8.88 -12.41 7.22
N PRO A 141 9.47 -12.86 6.10
CA PRO A 141 10.60 -12.15 5.52
C PRO A 141 10.22 -10.76 4.96
N HIS A 142 9.01 -10.59 4.45
CA HIS A 142 8.41 -9.34 3.93
C HIS A 142 6.96 -9.58 3.54
N ALA A 143 6.08 -8.57 3.67
CA ALA A 143 4.66 -8.70 3.35
C ALA A 143 4.40 -9.19 1.92
N VAL A 144 5.11 -8.65 0.92
CA VAL A 144 5.03 -9.11 -0.48
C VAL A 144 5.37 -10.59 -0.60
N LYS A 145 6.47 -11.04 0.03
CA LYS A 145 6.90 -12.44 -0.02
C LYS A 145 5.88 -13.36 0.65
N SER A 146 5.23 -12.89 1.73
CA SER A 146 4.16 -13.64 2.38
C SER A 146 2.96 -13.86 1.46
N TYR A 147 2.60 -12.87 0.63
CA TYR A 147 1.53 -13.04 -0.35
C TYR A 147 1.96 -13.90 -1.54
N LEU A 148 3.20 -13.81 -1.99
CA LEU A 148 3.72 -14.65 -3.07
C LEU A 148 3.74 -16.15 -2.72
N LYS A 149 3.71 -16.53 -1.44
CA LYS A 149 3.58 -17.94 -1.03
C LYS A 149 2.32 -18.63 -1.57
N TYR A 150 1.26 -17.90 -1.85
CA TYR A 150 0.09 -18.46 -2.54
C TYR A 150 0.42 -18.90 -3.97
N ALA A 151 1.22 -18.11 -4.68
CA ALA A 151 1.68 -18.46 -6.03
C ALA A 151 2.67 -19.65 -6.00
N GLU A 152 3.60 -19.67 -5.03
CA GLU A 152 4.52 -20.79 -4.80
C GLU A 152 3.75 -22.10 -4.54
N TYR A 153 2.72 -22.04 -3.70
CA TYR A 153 1.84 -23.18 -3.41
C TYR A 153 1.10 -23.71 -4.65
N LEU A 154 0.85 -22.83 -5.62
CA LEU A 154 0.26 -23.19 -6.92
C LEU A 154 1.33 -23.61 -7.94
N GLY A 155 2.61 -23.74 -7.56
CA GLY A 155 3.69 -24.19 -8.41
C GLY A 155 4.27 -23.10 -9.33
N LEU A 156 4.01 -21.81 -9.04
CA LEU A 156 4.51 -20.71 -9.85
C LEU A 156 5.86 -20.19 -9.32
N ASN A 157 6.70 -19.71 -10.22
CA ASN A 157 7.96 -19.06 -9.87
C ASN A 157 7.70 -17.63 -9.33
N THR A 158 8.33 -17.30 -8.20
CA THR A 158 8.18 -16.01 -7.49
C THR A 158 9.50 -15.24 -7.34
N ASP A 159 10.57 -15.64 -8.03
CA ASP A 159 11.89 -15.00 -7.92
C ASP A 159 11.87 -13.53 -8.33
N LYS A 160 10.99 -13.18 -9.29
CA LYS A 160 10.84 -11.81 -9.77
C LYS A 160 9.58 -11.15 -9.19
N ILE A 161 9.78 -10.12 -8.39
CA ILE A 161 8.69 -9.28 -7.86
C ILE A 161 8.33 -8.23 -8.90
N LYS A 162 7.22 -8.42 -9.60
CA LYS A 162 6.69 -7.45 -10.57
C LYS A 162 5.49 -6.72 -9.97
N VAL A 163 5.52 -5.40 -10.04
CA VAL A 163 4.38 -4.54 -9.66
C VAL A 163 3.90 -3.82 -10.91
N THR A 164 2.61 -3.88 -11.18
CA THR A 164 1.98 -3.16 -12.29
C THR A 164 0.80 -2.39 -11.74
N LEU A 165 0.77 -1.08 -11.96
CA LEU A 165 -0.37 -0.22 -11.62
C LEU A 165 -1.21 0.05 -12.86
N PRO A 166 -2.49 0.45 -12.70
CA PRO A 166 -3.28 0.97 -13.81
C PRO A 166 -2.62 2.19 -14.43
N GLU A 167 -2.82 2.37 -15.75
CA GLU A 167 -2.38 3.58 -16.40
C GLU A 167 -3.24 4.77 -15.97
N VAL A 168 -2.57 5.90 -15.71
CA VAL A 168 -3.24 7.15 -15.39
C VAL A 168 -3.69 7.82 -16.68
N ASN A 169 -4.95 8.24 -16.75
CA ASN A 169 -5.52 8.88 -17.94
C ASN A 169 -4.96 10.30 -18.18
N SER A 170 -5.16 10.81 -19.39
CA SER A 170 -4.62 12.11 -19.82
C SER A 170 -5.18 13.30 -19.03
N GLU A 171 -6.43 13.22 -18.57
CA GLU A 171 -7.07 14.28 -17.78
C GLU A 171 -6.37 14.43 -16.41
N VAL A 172 -6.10 13.32 -15.75
CA VAL A 172 -5.35 13.31 -14.48
C VAL A 172 -3.93 13.82 -14.67
N LYS A 173 -3.24 13.42 -15.75
CA LYS A 173 -1.90 13.93 -16.08
C LYS A 173 -1.90 15.46 -16.24
N LEU A 174 -2.86 16.01 -17.00
CA LEU A 174 -3.01 17.46 -17.19
C LEU A 174 -3.35 18.19 -15.86
N LYS A 175 -4.12 17.56 -14.98
CA LYS A 175 -4.41 18.13 -13.67
C LYS A 175 -3.15 18.20 -12.80
N VAL A 176 -2.35 17.15 -12.79
CA VAL A 176 -1.06 17.12 -12.06
C VAL A 176 -0.07 18.13 -12.68
N ASP A 177 -0.01 18.28 -14.00
CA ASP A 177 0.82 19.31 -14.64
C ASP A 177 0.45 20.72 -14.14
N ARG A 178 -0.84 21.02 -13.99
CA ARG A 178 -1.31 22.30 -13.39
C ARG A 178 -0.90 22.45 -11.92
N MET A 179 -1.00 21.39 -11.12
CA MET A 179 -0.56 21.39 -9.72
C MET A 179 0.93 21.69 -9.59
N LEU A 180 1.73 21.27 -10.58
CA LEU A 180 3.19 21.44 -10.61
C LEU A 180 3.65 22.67 -11.40
N SER A 181 2.73 23.51 -11.91
CA SER A 181 3.09 24.65 -12.76
C SER A 181 3.99 25.70 -12.09
N GLY A 182 3.96 25.79 -10.75
CA GLY A 182 4.81 26.68 -9.95
C GLY A 182 6.20 26.11 -9.61
N THR A 183 6.58 24.92 -10.10
CA THR A 183 7.87 24.31 -9.81
C THR A 183 8.97 24.83 -10.73
N ASP A 184 10.19 25.00 -10.18
CA ASP A 184 11.41 25.29 -10.94
C ASP A 184 11.90 24.01 -11.60
N LYS A 185 11.83 23.95 -12.93
CA LYS A 185 12.19 22.74 -13.71
C LYS A 185 13.69 22.38 -13.64
N THR A 186 14.51 23.24 -13.10
CA THR A 186 15.96 22.98 -12.90
C THR A 186 16.25 22.25 -11.59
N LYS A 187 15.27 22.18 -10.67
CA LYS A 187 15.41 21.55 -9.37
C LYS A 187 14.66 20.22 -9.32
N PRO A 188 15.23 19.20 -8.65
CA PRO A 188 14.52 17.94 -8.45
C PRO A 188 13.21 18.12 -7.68
N LEU A 189 12.21 17.30 -8.03
CA LEU A 189 10.89 17.27 -7.40
C LEU A 189 10.87 16.28 -6.24
N VAL A 190 10.65 16.78 -5.04
CA VAL A 190 10.58 16.01 -3.81
C VAL A 190 9.17 16.03 -3.23
N ILE A 191 8.59 14.85 -3.03
CA ILE A 191 7.31 14.73 -2.33
C ILE A 191 7.56 14.36 -0.88
N ALA A 192 7.09 15.18 0.05
CA ALA A 192 7.13 14.91 1.49
C ALA A 192 5.73 14.51 1.97
N ALA A 193 5.61 13.29 2.50
CA ALA A 193 4.37 12.73 3.04
C ALA A 193 4.56 12.34 4.53
N PRO A 194 4.45 13.32 5.45
CA PRO A 194 4.81 13.15 6.86
C PRO A 194 3.76 12.41 7.67
N ALA A 195 2.55 12.26 7.14
CA ALA A 195 1.40 11.72 7.85
C ALA A 195 1.26 10.20 7.72
N THR A 196 0.72 9.59 8.76
CA THR A 196 0.37 8.18 8.82
C THR A 196 -0.79 7.96 9.79
N THR A 197 -1.35 6.75 9.84
CA THR A 197 -2.56 6.47 10.63
C THR A 197 -2.30 6.20 12.12
N TRP A 198 -1.08 5.82 12.50
CA TRP A 198 -0.75 5.47 13.89
C TRP A 198 0.14 6.52 14.52
N VAL A 199 -0.20 7.00 15.71
CA VAL A 199 0.63 7.96 16.47
C VAL A 199 2.07 7.47 16.64
N THR A 200 2.27 6.17 16.85
CA THR A 200 3.59 5.55 17.03
C THR A 200 4.40 5.44 15.75
N LYS A 201 3.82 5.68 14.59
CA LYS A 201 4.53 5.70 13.30
C LYS A 201 4.98 7.10 12.89
N HIS A 202 4.45 8.17 13.49
CA HIS A 202 4.83 9.52 13.13
C HIS A 202 6.25 9.83 13.60
N TRP A 203 7.06 10.40 12.72
CA TRP A 203 8.29 11.07 13.12
C TRP A 203 7.95 12.43 13.76
N ASN A 204 8.82 12.95 14.65
CA ASN A 204 8.57 14.20 15.34
C ASN A 204 8.35 15.34 14.34
N LYS A 205 7.32 16.15 14.57
CA LYS A 205 6.97 17.27 13.68
C LYS A 205 8.07 18.34 13.62
N ASP A 206 8.82 18.55 14.73
CA ASP A 206 9.93 19.49 14.75
C ASP A 206 11.09 19.02 13.86
N ASN A 207 11.37 17.71 13.86
CA ASN A 207 12.36 17.11 12.97
C ASN A 207 11.94 17.21 11.49
N TRP A 208 10.65 17.03 11.18
CA TRP A 208 10.14 17.29 9.84
C TRP A 208 10.36 18.73 9.40
N ARG A 209 10.01 19.69 10.26
CA ARG A 209 10.18 21.12 10.00
C ARG A 209 11.66 21.48 9.76
N GLU A 210 12.54 20.96 10.59
CA GLU A 210 13.98 21.16 10.44
C GLU A 210 14.52 20.55 9.13
N LEU A 211 14.18 19.30 8.82
CA LEU A 211 14.56 18.65 7.58
C LEU A 211 14.12 19.46 6.35
N LEU A 212 12.84 19.83 6.30
CA LEU A 212 12.27 20.57 5.18
C LEU A 212 12.94 21.93 5.00
N LYS A 213 13.24 22.63 6.09
CA LYS A 213 14.01 23.89 6.07
C LYS A 213 15.41 23.69 5.51
N GLN A 214 16.10 22.58 5.85
CA GLN A 214 17.43 22.29 5.32
C GLN A 214 17.46 22.02 3.82
N ILE A 215 16.36 21.53 3.25
CA ILE A 215 16.30 21.13 1.84
C ILE A 215 15.51 22.10 0.94
N SER A 216 14.70 23.01 1.49
CA SER A 216 13.77 23.88 0.74
C SER A 216 14.43 24.72 -0.36
N GLY A 217 15.64 25.22 -0.18
CA GLY A 217 16.32 26.01 -1.21
C GLY A 217 16.83 25.21 -2.42
N ARG A 218 16.96 23.87 -2.29
CA ARG A 218 17.61 23.00 -3.29
C ARG A 218 16.64 22.21 -4.13
N TYR A 219 15.42 22.00 -3.65
CA TYR A 219 14.42 21.11 -4.25
C TYR A 219 13.07 21.80 -4.37
N ASN A 220 12.26 21.38 -5.34
CA ASN A 220 10.83 21.67 -5.33
C ASN A 220 10.16 20.73 -4.34
N ILE A 221 9.61 21.24 -3.26
CA ILE A 221 8.98 20.42 -2.22
C ILE A 221 7.48 20.49 -2.37
N ILE A 222 6.86 19.33 -2.53
CA ILE A 222 5.41 19.13 -2.52
C ILE A 222 5.03 18.43 -1.21
N LEU A 223 4.16 19.06 -0.43
CA LEU A 223 3.60 18.49 0.78
C LEU A 223 2.33 17.70 0.43
N SER A 224 2.28 16.42 0.80
CA SER A 224 1.17 15.52 0.50
C SER A 224 0.60 14.89 1.78
N GLY A 225 -0.71 14.84 1.84
CA GLY A 225 -1.46 14.25 2.96
C GLY A 225 -2.96 14.30 2.69
N THR A 226 -3.76 13.82 3.64
CA THR A 226 -5.21 13.97 3.62
C THR A 226 -5.62 15.30 4.30
N SER A 227 -6.86 15.73 4.11
CA SER A 227 -7.38 16.94 4.79
C SER A 227 -7.28 16.88 6.32
N LYS A 228 -7.17 15.69 6.92
CA LYS A 228 -6.97 15.53 8.36
C LYS A 228 -5.56 15.87 8.83
N ASP A 229 -4.63 15.97 7.91
CA ASP A 229 -3.22 16.20 8.20
C ASP A 229 -2.83 17.68 8.07
N SER A 230 -3.80 18.57 7.77
CA SER A 230 -3.59 20.01 7.51
C SER A 230 -2.83 20.71 8.63
N GLU A 231 -3.17 20.48 9.89
CA GLU A 231 -2.50 21.09 11.05
C GLU A 231 -0.99 20.71 11.10
N LEU A 232 -0.67 19.44 10.86
CA LEU A 232 0.72 18.98 10.79
C LEU A 232 1.46 19.65 9.63
N ILE A 233 0.84 19.68 8.45
CA ILE A 233 1.44 20.24 7.24
C ILE A 233 1.68 21.74 7.37
N GLU A 234 0.74 22.50 7.92
CA GLU A 234 0.91 23.92 8.20
C GLU A 234 2.05 24.18 9.18
N TYR A 235 2.17 23.35 10.21
CA TYR A 235 3.24 23.48 11.19
C TYR A 235 4.65 23.26 10.60
N ILE A 236 4.81 22.33 9.65
CA ILE A 236 6.11 21.96 9.09
C ILE A 236 6.48 22.78 7.84
N SER A 237 5.51 23.46 7.23
CA SER A 237 5.71 24.30 6.04
C SER A 237 6.33 25.65 6.43
N ASP A 238 7.19 26.16 5.54
CA ASP A 238 7.73 27.54 5.64
C ASP A 238 7.05 28.51 4.64
N GLY A 239 6.01 28.06 3.95
CA GLY A 239 5.29 28.83 2.93
C GLY A 239 5.93 28.85 1.53
N SER A 240 7.17 28.39 1.37
CA SER A 240 7.82 28.26 0.06
C SER A 240 7.46 26.96 -0.68
N MET A 241 6.82 26.02 0.00
CA MET A 241 6.49 24.70 -0.50
C MET A 241 5.09 24.66 -1.09
N ILE A 242 4.88 23.81 -2.10
CA ILE A 242 3.54 23.61 -2.67
C ILE A 242 2.78 22.63 -1.77
N ASN A 243 1.68 23.09 -1.17
CA ASN A 243 0.84 22.29 -0.30
C ASN A 243 -0.34 21.68 -1.10
N LEU A 244 -0.32 20.37 -1.32
CA LEU A 244 -1.38 19.61 -1.98
C LEU A 244 -2.18 18.73 -0.99
N THR A 245 -2.15 19.04 0.32
CA THR A 245 -2.86 18.31 1.35
C THR A 245 -4.36 18.33 1.11
N GLY A 246 -4.98 17.15 1.02
CA GLY A 246 -6.40 16.98 0.72
C GLY A 246 -6.83 17.35 -0.70
N GLN A 247 -5.91 17.69 -1.59
CA GLN A 247 -6.20 18.14 -2.95
C GLN A 247 -5.99 17.06 -4.01
N THR A 248 -5.52 15.87 -3.63
CA THR A 248 -5.28 14.75 -4.55
C THR A 248 -6.13 13.55 -4.20
N ASN A 249 -6.72 12.92 -5.21
CA ASN A 249 -7.22 11.56 -5.12
C ASN A 249 -6.07 10.56 -5.35
N LEU A 250 -6.37 9.26 -5.35
CA LEU A 250 -5.33 8.23 -5.43
C LEU A 250 -4.67 8.14 -6.80
N GLU A 251 -5.39 8.39 -7.89
CA GLU A 251 -4.86 8.40 -9.26
C GLU A 251 -3.97 9.63 -9.49
N GLU A 252 -4.37 10.78 -8.97
CA GLU A 252 -3.58 12.02 -8.99
C GLU A 252 -2.32 11.86 -8.13
N LEU A 253 -2.41 11.22 -6.97
CA LEU A 253 -1.25 10.90 -6.15
C LEU A 253 -0.31 9.93 -6.88
N GLN A 254 -0.84 8.91 -7.56
CA GLN A 254 -0.03 8.00 -8.37
C GLN A 254 0.76 8.76 -9.46
N GLU A 255 0.11 9.66 -10.19
CA GLU A 255 0.79 10.45 -11.21
C GLU A 255 1.78 11.45 -10.60
N LEU A 256 1.44 12.09 -9.48
CA LEU A 256 2.35 12.98 -8.77
C LEU A 256 3.63 12.23 -8.35
N LEU A 257 3.49 11.03 -7.79
CA LEU A 257 4.62 10.15 -7.45
C LEU A 257 5.40 9.72 -8.70
N ASN A 258 4.72 9.53 -9.84
CA ASN A 258 5.37 9.23 -11.11
C ASN A 258 6.19 10.41 -11.65
N ARG A 259 5.92 11.66 -11.26
CA ARG A 259 6.72 12.85 -11.63
C ARG A 259 7.88 13.09 -10.67
N ALA A 260 7.82 12.53 -9.44
CA ALA A 260 8.81 12.79 -8.42
C ALA A 260 10.18 12.16 -8.72
N ASP A 261 11.23 12.87 -8.33
CA ASP A 261 12.60 12.35 -8.28
C ASP A 261 12.86 11.63 -6.94
N LEU A 262 12.27 12.15 -5.86
CA LEU A 262 12.37 11.59 -4.52
C LEU A 262 11.05 11.67 -3.77
N VAL A 263 10.78 10.65 -2.98
CA VAL A 263 9.69 10.63 -1.99
C VAL A 263 10.29 10.46 -0.59
N ILE A 264 9.94 11.33 0.33
CA ILE A 264 10.27 11.22 1.75
C ILE A 264 8.96 10.96 2.49
N SER A 265 8.81 9.82 3.12
CA SER A 265 7.52 9.46 3.72
C SER A 265 7.67 8.53 4.92
N MET A 266 6.65 8.54 5.76
CA MET A 266 6.51 7.56 6.84
C MET A 266 6.14 6.18 6.30
N ASP A 267 6.25 5.12 7.11
CA ASP A 267 5.61 3.83 6.80
C ASP A 267 4.09 4.02 6.67
N SER A 268 3.66 4.23 5.43
CA SER A 268 2.29 4.61 5.07
C SER A 268 1.91 4.12 3.66
N GLY A 269 0.64 4.27 3.31
CA GLY A 269 0.16 3.94 1.96
C GLY A 269 0.88 4.72 0.85
N THR A 270 1.30 5.95 1.11
CA THR A 270 2.07 6.76 0.15
C THR A 270 3.43 6.14 -0.15
N THR A 271 4.15 5.64 0.86
CA THR A 271 5.41 4.91 0.67
C THR A 271 5.24 3.69 -0.24
N HIS A 272 4.18 2.92 0.03
CA HIS A 272 3.92 1.70 -0.72
C HIS A 272 3.47 2.01 -2.16
N LEU A 273 2.70 3.09 -2.37
CA LEU A 273 2.33 3.54 -3.70
C LEU A 273 3.54 4.08 -4.47
N ALA A 274 4.42 4.84 -3.83
CA ALA A 274 5.66 5.31 -4.43
C ALA A 274 6.55 4.13 -4.87
N TRP A 275 6.64 3.08 -4.02
CA TRP A 275 7.32 1.85 -4.39
C TRP A 275 6.65 1.15 -5.58
N ALA A 276 5.32 1.10 -5.63
CA ALA A 276 4.59 0.46 -6.72
C ALA A 276 4.73 1.20 -8.06
N VAL A 277 4.87 2.52 -8.04
CA VAL A 277 5.17 3.36 -9.22
C VAL A 277 6.55 3.05 -9.82
N GLN A 278 7.51 2.54 -9.02
CA GLN A 278 8.86 2.11 -9.43
C GLN A 278 9.76 3.19 -10.02
N LYS A 279 9.31 4.45 -10.12
CA LYS A 279 10.09 5.56 -10.68
C LYS A 279 10.85 6.35 -9.64
N PRO A 280 10.22 6.90 -8.57
CA PRO A 280 10.91 7.77 -7.63
C PRO A 280 11.94 6.99 -6.80
N LYS A 281 12.98 7.67 -6.36
CA LYS A 281 13.79 7.24 -5.22
C LYS A 281 12.98 7.43 -3.95
N ILE A 282 13.23 6.62 -2.89
CA ILE A 282 12.40 6.68 -1.68
C ILE A 282 13.29 6.69 -0.44
N VAL A 283 13.07 7.68 0.43
CA VAL A 283 13.49 7.65 1.82
C VAL A 283 12.27 7.36 2.68
N SER A 284 12.23 6.20 3.29
CA SER A 284 11.11 5.78 4.15
C SER A 284 11.52 5.79 5.62
N ILE A 285 10.68 6.42 6.45
CA ILE A 285 10.95 6.59 7.88
C ILE A 285 10.09 5.59 8.67
N PHE A 286 10.75 4.78 9.48
CA PHE A 286 10.14 3.77 10.33
C PHE A 286 10.33 4.09 11.80
N CYS A 287 9.27 3.91 12.59
CA CYS A 287 9.28 4.08 14.04
C CYS A 287 8.88 2.79 14.75
N SER A 288 7.57 2.53 14.87
CA SER A 288 7.05 1.38 15.61
C SER A 288 6.88 0.09 14.79
N THR A 289 7.00 0.17 13.48
CA THR A 289 6.84 -0.95 12.55
C THR A 289 8.17 -1.44 12.01
N PRO A 290 8.33 -2.75 11.75
CA PRO A 290 9.59 -3.30 11.26
C PRO A 290 9.81 -2.99 9.77
N GLU A 291 10.98 -2.45 9.47
CA GLU A 291 11.45 -2.22 8.10
C GLU A 291 11.46 -3.52 7.28
N SER A 292 11.90 -4.62 7.91
CA SER A 292 11.98 -5.94 7.27
C SER A 292 10.65 -6.42 6.67
N LEU A 293 9.51 -5.97 7.22
CA LEU A 293 8.18 -6.36 6.75
C LEU A 293 7.60 -5.43 5.69
N TYR A 294 7.92 -4.12 5.75
CA TYR A 294 7.15 -3.13 5.00
C TYR A 294 7.98 -2.15 4.17
N ALA A 295 9.32 -2.18 4.30
CA ALA A 295 10.16 -1.26 3.54
C ALA A 295 10.09 -1.53 2.02
N PRO A 296 10.23 -0.51 1.17
CA PRO A 296 10.38 -0.70 -0.27
C PRO A 296 11.50 -1.69 -0.61
N ILE A 297 11.20 -2.66 -1.50
CA ILE A 297 12.16 -3.68 -1.91
C ILE A 297 12.96 -3.16 -3.11
N ASN A 298 14.30 -3.16 -2.99
CA ASN A 298 15.18 -2.94 -4.14
C ASN A 298 15.25 -4.23 -4.98
N ASN A 299 14.75 -4.18 -6.22
CA ASN A 299 14.71 -5.32 -7.15
C ASN A 299 15.95 -5.40 -8.07
N SER A 300 16.87 -4.46 -7.97
CA SER A 300 18.08 -4.36 -8.76
C SER A 300 19.29 -4.02 -7.88
N ASN A 301 20.49 -4.08 -8.46
CA ASN A 301 21.71 -3.64 -7.79
C ASN A 301 21.74 -2.11 -7.55
N GLU A 302 20.88 -1.35 -8.21
CA GLU A 302 20.73 0.08 -7.97
C GLU A 302 19.95 0.31 -6.66
N LYS A 303 20.56 1.05 -5.73
CA LYS A 303 19.95 1.41 -4.46
C LYS A 303 18.99 2.59 -4.65
N LYS A 304 17.73 2.31 -4.95
CA LYS A 304 16.67 3.33 -5.11
C LYS A 304 15.96 3.67 -3.81
N TYR A 305 16.02 2.80 -2.82
CA TYR A 305 15.23 2.91 -1.60
C TYR A 305 16.12 2.82 -0.38
N ILE A 306 15.97 3.76 0.55
CA ILE A 306 16.66 3.76 1.85
C ILE A 306 15.60 3.90 2.93
N SER A 307 15.61 2.97 3.89
CA SER A 307 14.81 3.07 5.09
C SER A 307 15.65 3.54 6.26
N VAL A 308 15.10 4.40 7.08
CA VAL A 308 15.74 4.92 8.29
C VAL A 308 14.84 4.74 9.50
N SER A 309 15.42 4.35 10.64
CA SER A 309 14.71 4.18 11.90
C SER A 309 15.58 4.53 13.10
N ALA A 310 14.94 4.95 14.19
CA ALA A 310 15.62 5.06 15.47
C ALA A 310 15.89 3.67 16.04
N LYS A 311 17.15 3.44 16.47
CA LYS A 311 17.56 2.18 17.09
C LYS A 311 17.19 2.14 18.58
N GLU A 312 15.89 2.10 18.85
CA GLU A 312 15.37 1.96 20.21
C GLU A 312 15.17 0.48 20.56
N TYR A 313 15.56 0.09 21.77
CA TYR A 313 15.47 -1.30 22.22
C TYR A 313 14.02 -1.88 22.20
N CYS A 314 13.01 -1.03 22.28
CA CYS A 314 11.59 -1.43 22.19
C CYS A 314 11.02 -1.29 20.78
N SER A 315 11.77 -0.87 19.79
CA SER A 315 11.36 -0.72 18.40
C SER A 315 12.05 -1.77 17.53
N PRO A 316 11.29 -2.40 16.63
CA PRO A 316 9.87 -2.19 16.30
C PRO A 316 8.92 -2.94 17.26
N CYS A 317 7.99 -2.24 17.90
CA CYS A 317 7.01 -2.84 18.82
C CYS A 317 5.68 -3.23 18.15
N HIS A 318 5.41 -2.73 16.97
CA HIS A 318 4.19 -2.97 16.17
C HIS A 318 2.89 -2.61 16.93
N LYS A 319 2.91 -1.59 17.79
CA LYS A 319 1.77 -1.14 18.62
C LYS A 319 1.25 0.21 18.15
N LYS A 320 -0.07 0.36 18.05
CA LYS A 320 -0.73 1.63 17.68
C LYS A 320 -0.59 2.73 18.74
N ARG A 321 -0.42 2.33 20.00
CA ARG A 321 -0.15 3.22 21.15
C ARG A 321 1.15 2.78 21.80
N CYS A 322 1.96 3.75 22.19
CA CYS A 322 3.24 3.47 22.84
C CYS A 322 3.02 2.86 24.23
N PRO A 323 3.44 1.61 24.49
CA PRO A 323 3.23 0.98 25.79
C PRO A 323 4.04 1.64 26.90
N LYS A 324 5.12 2.38 26.57
CA LYS A 324 5.96 3.12 27.50
C LYS A 324 5.56 4.59 27.65
N GLY A 325 4.67 5.10 26.82
CA GLY A 325 4.27 6.52 26.81
C GLY A 325 5.33 7.49 26.27
N THR A 326 6.58 7.07 26.08
CA THR A 326 7.72 7.97 25.79
C THR A 326 7.77 8.41 24.32
N LEU A 327 7.35 7.54 23.39
CA LEU A 327 7.50 7.75 21.95
C LEU A 327 8.93 8.00 21.48
N ASN A 328 9.94 7.41 22.14
CA ASN A 328 11.36 7.66 21.84
C ASN A 328 11.71 7.33 20.37
N CYS A 329 11.17 6.22 19.81
CA CYS A 329 11.40 5.85 18.41
C CYS A 329 10.93 6.91 17.41
N THR A 330 10.04 7.84 17.81
CA THR A 330 9.58 8.94 16.97
C THR A 330 10.39 10.22 17.17
N LYS A 331 10.99 10.40 18.36
CA LYS A 331 11.68 11.62 18.76
C LYS A 331 13.20 11.53 18.50
N LEU A 332 13.80 10.37 18.74
CA LEU A 332 15.24 10.18 18.76
C LEU A 332 15.85 9.82 17.40
N LEU A 333 15.07 9.66 16.35
CA LEU A 333 15.61 9.54 15.00
C LEU A 333 16.15 10.91 14.56
N PRO A 334 17.48 11.05 14.37
CA PRO A 334 18.07 12.35 14.04
C PRO A 334 17.69 12.81 12.64
N VAL A 335 17.55 14.11 12.45
CA VAL A 335 17.34 14.76 11.15
C VAL A 335 18.44 14.40 10.16
N ASP A 336 19.70 14.40 10.61
CA ASP A 336 20.86 14.05 9.80
C ASP A 336 20.79 12.65 9.19
N SER A 337 20.16 11.70 9.87
CA SER A 337 19.98 10.35 9.31
C SER A 337 19.13 10.37 8.04
N VAL A 338 18.04 11.13 8.06
CA VAL A 338 17.15 11.29 6.91
C VAL A 338 17.81 12.15 5.83
N TYR A 339 18.45 13.26 6.22
CA TYR A 339 19.14 14.15 5.30
C TYR A 339 20.28 13.44 4.54
N ASN A 340 21.09 12.61 5.23
CA ASN A 340 22.16 11.83 4.60
C ASN A 340 21.59 10.76 3.64
N ALA A 341 20.43 10.15 3.95
CA ALA A 341 19.76 9.25 3.04
C ALA A 341 19.31 9.98 1.75
N ILE A 342 18.76 11.19 1.87
CA ILE A 342 18.40 12.05 0.72
C ILE A 342 19.64 12.33 -0.14
N LYS A 343 20.74 12.79 0.47
CA LYS A 343 21.99 13.08 -0.25
C LYS A 343 22.56 11.86 -0.96
N THR A 344 22.44 10.69 -0.35
CA THR A 344 22.90 9.43 -0.94
C THR A 344 22.13 9.08 -2.19
N LEU A 345 20.83 9.34 -2.20
CA LEU A 345 19.96 9.03 -3.34
C LEU A 345 20.01 10.10 -4.44
N LEU A 346 20.15 11.39 -4.10
CA LEU A 346 20.11 12.51 -5.07
C LEU A 346 21.51 13.02 -5.48
N LYS A 347 22.54 12.22 -5.28
CA LYS A 347 23.88 12.49 -5.83
C LYS A 347 23.88 12.50 -7.34
#